data_176a6d30e6288127627349d5bc78ff8f
#
_entry.id   176a6d30e6288127627349d5bc78ff8f
#
_cell.length_a   1.000
_cell.length_b   1.000
_cell.length_c   1.000
_cell.angle_alpha   90.00
_cell.angle_beta   90.00
_cell.angle_gamma   90.00
#
_symmetry.space_group_name_H-M   'P 1'
#
loop_
_entity.id
_entity.type
_entity.pdbx_description
1 polymer ?
#
loop_
_entity_poly.entity_id
_entity_poly.type
_entity_poly.pdbx_seq_one_letter_code
_entity_poly.pdbx_strand_id
1 'polypeptide(L)'
;MLPAAGRRSFFGRPWSDYALFLILLGPNLVLLVVFTYRPLLENFQFSFYDWNLSSPTSKFIGLENYREWFSRDDTWTIVGNTVVFTIAAVVGSLVLGLALAMLLDRALRGRNFVRSAIFAPFVISGAAIGIAFQFVFDPNFGLVQDLLHRVGLTSPDFYQDPHWALFMVTVTYLWKNLGYAFVIYLAALQGVRKELMEAAEIDRAGRWITFRKVLLPQLRPTTFFLSITVLLNSLQVFDIINVMTRGGPLGNGTTTMVFQVYEETFRNFRAGYGATVATIMFLVLLIITLLQVRIMDRDDQR
;
A
#
# COMPACT_ATOMS: atom_id res chain seq x y z
N MET A 1 18.36 -42.06 -23.29
CA MET A 1 18.93 -40.89 -23.99
C MET A 1 17.81 -39.94 -24.33
N LEU A 2 17.64 -38.87 -23.57
CA LEU A 2 16.69 -37.79 -23.89
C LEU A 2 17.39 -36.82 -24.84
N PRO A 3 16.76 -36.36 -25.93
CA PRO A 3 17.42 -35.43 -26.85
C PRO A 3 17.60 -34.07 -26.13
N ALA A 4 18.80 -33.54 -26.24
CA ALA A 4 19.18 -32.23 -25.74
C ALA A 4 18.21 -31.16 -26.31
N ALA A 5 17.53 -30.43 -25.41
CA ALA A 5 16.71 -29.29 -25.78
C ALA A 5 17.61 -28.20 -26.39
N GLY A 6 17.67 -28.19 -27.73
CA GLY A 6 18.40 -27.18 -28.48
C GLY A 6 17.93 -25.78 -28.08
N ARG A 7 18.85 -24.91 -27.69
CA ARG A 7 18.63 -23.47 -27.53
C ARG A 7 18.07 -22.91 -28.84
N ARG A 8 16.76 -22.81 -28.98
CA ARG A 8 16.11 -22.14 -30.11
C ARG A 8 16.46 -20.66 -30.02
N SER A 9 17.32 -20.19 -30.95
CA SER A 9 17.67 -18.77 -31.03
C SER A 9 16.40 -17.96 -31.29
N PHE A 10 16.27 -16.81 -30.63
CA PHE A 10 15.15 -15.89 -30.80
C PHE A 10 15.06 -15.40 -32.27
N PHE A 11 16.17 -15.27 -32.93
CA PHE A 11 16.30 -14.90 -34.36
C PHE A 11 16.26 -16.17 -35.25
N GLY A 12 15.09 -16.51 -35.77
CA GLY A 12 14.91 -17.66 -36.68
C GLY A 12 13.54 -18.32 -36.64
N ARG A 13 12.59 -17.68 -35.94
CA ARG A 13 11.20 -18.14 -35.94
C ARG A 13 10.46 -17.65 -37.20
N PRO A 14 9.44 -18.39 -37.68
CA PRO A 14 8.63 -17.96 -38.83
C PRO A 14 7.90 -16.63 -38.50
N TRP A 15 7.70 -15.81 -39.51
CA TRP A 15 7.03 -14.52 -39.38
C TRP A 15 5.63 -14.58 -38.71
N SER A 16 4.95 -15.72 -38.81
CA SER A 16 3.68 -16.00 -38.14
C SER A 16 3.77 -15.91 -36.62
N ASP A 17 4.89 -16.34 -36.02
CA ASP A 17 5.08 -16.30 -34.56
C ASP A 17 5.29 -14.85 -34.07
N TYR A 18 5.98 -14.02 -34.85
CA TYR A 18 6.12 -12.60 -34.54
C TYR A 18 4.81 -11.83 -34.74
N ALA A 19 4.02 -12.17 -35.76
CA ALA A 19 2.71 -11.58 -35.98
C ALA A 19 1.76 -11.93 -34.83
N LEU A 20 1.75 -13.20 -34.40
CA LEU A 20 0.95 -13.65 -33.25
C LEU A 20 1.37 -12.95 -31.96
N PHE A 21 2.67 -12.82 -31.71
CA PHE A 21 3.23 -12.09 -30.57
C PHE A 21 2.79 -10.62 -30.58
N LEU A 22 2.88 -9.93 -31.72
CA LEU A 22 2.46 -8.53 -31.85
C LEU A 22 0.94 -8.36 -31.69
N ILE A 23 0.15 -9.29 -32.21
CA ILE A 23 -1.32 -9.25 -32.06
C ILE A 23 -1.73 -9.43 -30.60
N LEU A 24 -1.07 -10.32 -29.85
CA LEU A 24 -1.41 -10.60 -28.46
C LEU A 24 -0.86 -9.57 -27.47
N LEU A 25 0.38 -9.15 -27.65
CA LEU A 25 1.06 -8.19 -26.77
C LEU A 25 0.91 -6.73 -27.20
N GLY A 26 0.81 -6.47 -28.51
CA GLY A 26 0.76 -5.13 -29.07
C GLY A 26 -0.30 -4.23 -28.44
N PRO A 27 -1.57 -4.65 -28.37
CA PRO A 27 -2.60 -3.83 -27.75
C PRO A 27 -2.29 -3.48 -26.29
N ASN A 28 -1.79 -4.44 -25.50
CA ASN A 28 -1.42 -4.20 -24.12
C ASN A 28 -0.22 -3.25 -24.00
N LEU A 29 0.81 -3.43 -24.83
CA LEU A 29 1.95 -2.53 -24.85
C LEU A 29 1.57 -1.11 -25.24
N VAL A 30 0.68 -0.95 -26.24
CA VAL A 30 0.18 0.38 -26.65
C VAL A 30 -0.59 1.04 -25.48
N LEU A 31 -1.48 0.31 -24.83
CA LEU A 31 -2.20 0.84 -23.67
C LEU A 31 -1.25 1.23 -22.53
N LEU A 32 -0.26 0.41 -22.26
CA LEU A 32 0.74 0.68 -21.22
C LEU A 32 1.59 1.92 -21.56
N VAL A 33 2.02 2.07 -22.81
CA VAL A 33 2.78 3.26 -23.25
C VAL A 33 1.93 4.51 -23.19
N VAL A 34 0.70 4.47 -23.72
CA VAL A 34 -0.17 5.65 -23.82
C VAL A 34 -0.74 6.08 -22.47
N PHE A 35 -1.16 5.13 -21.62
CA PHE A 35 -1.87 5.43 -20.37
C PHE A 35 -1.01 5.35 -19.12
N THR A 36 0.20 4.80 -19.19
CA THR A 36 1.09 4.71 -18.04
C THR A 36 2.40 5.48 -18.26
N TYR A 37 3.17 5.12 -19.27
CA TYR A 37 4.48 5.73 -19.47
C TYR A 37 4.41 7.18 -19.96
N ARG A 38 3.51 7.49 -20.90
CA ARG A 38 3.37 8.86 -21.39
C ARG A 38 2.93 9.84 -20.28
N PRO A 39 1.85 9.58 -19.50
CA PRO A 39 1.48 10.47 -18.39
C PRO A 39 2.57 10.58 -17.31
N LEU A 40 3.32 9.50 -17.06
CA LEU A 40 4.45 9.54 -16.13
C LEU A 40 5.55 10.51 -16.59
N LEU A 41 5.92 10.44 -17.88
CA LEU A 41 6.92 11.35 -18.47
C LEU A 41 6.41 12.79 -18.51
N GLU A 42 5.14 12.99 -18.87
CA GLU A 42 4.50 14.31 -18.85
C GLU A 42 4.45 14.89 -17.43
N ASN A 43 4.10 14.08 -16.41
CA ASN A 43 4.15 14.52 -15.02
C ASN A 43 5.56 14.94 -14.60
N PHE A 44 6.57 14.14 -14.96
CA PHE A 44 7.97 14.49 -14.68
C PHE A 44 8.37 15.80 -15.39
N GLN A 45 7.95 16.00 -16.63
CA GLN A 45 8.18 17.26 -17.36
C GLN A 45 7.50 18.43 -16.67
N PHE A 46 6.21 18.31 -16.32
CA PHE A 46 5.44 19.40 -15.70
C PHE A 46 5.98 19.81 -14.33
N SER A 47 6.71 18.97 -13.63
CA SER A 47 7.34 19.33 -12.36
C SER A 47 8.35 20.47 -12.47
N PHE A 48 8.88 20.75 -13.66
CA PHE A 48 9.79 21.87 -13.95
C PHE A 48 9.10 23.14 -14.47
N TYR A 49 7.76 23.12 -14.50
CA TYR A 49 6.98 24.22 -15.02
C TYR A 49 6.07 24.83 -13.95
N ASP A 50 5.92 26.12 -13.98
CA ASP A 50 4.78 26.79 -13.37
C ASP A 50 3.59 26.60 -14.33
N TRP A 51 2.75 25.65 -13.98
CA TRP A 51 1.56 25.32 -14.74
C TRP A 51 0.33 25.31 -13.84
N ASN A 52 -0.60 26.18 -14.20
CA ASN A 52 -1.91 26.24 -13.58
C ASN A 52 -2.89 25.47 -14.44
N LEU A 53 -3.66 24.55 -13.83
CA LEU A 53 -4.62 23.71 -14.53
C LEU A 53 -5.71 24.52 -15.29
N SER A 54 -5.97 25.75 -14.86
CA SER A 54 -6.92 26.66 -15.50
C SER A 54 -6.33 27.47 -16.68
N SER A 55 -5.02 27.39 -16.92
CA SER A 55 -4.32 28.13 -17.94
C SER A 55 -3.80 27.22 -19.06
N PRO A 56 -3.97 27.58 -20.32
CA PRO A 56 -3.40 26.84 -21.44
C PRO A 56 -1.88 27.03 -21.58
N THR A 57 -1.29 27.98 -20.83
CA THR A 57 0.13 28.32 -20.92
C THR A 57 0.87 27.83 -19.67
N SER A 58 2.04 27.23 -19.86
CA SER A 58 2.97 26.86 -18.82
C SER A 58 4.30 27.60 -19.02
N LYS A 59 4.93 28.01 -17.92
CA LYS A 59 6.24 28.68 -17.93
C LYS A 59 7.29 27.77 -17.35
N PHE A 60 8.39 27.55 -18.04
CA PHE A 60 9.52 26.79 -17.49
C PHE A 60 10.19 27.58 -16.38
N ILE A 61 10.29 26.97 -15.18
CA ILE A 61 10.89 27.56 -13.97
C ILE A 61 12.00 26.70 -13.38
N GLY A 62 12.42 25.63 -14.06
CA GLY A 62 13.49 24.74 -13.59
C GLY A 62 13.14 24.06 -12.26
N LEU A 63 14.00 24.21 -11.26
CA LEU A 63 13.85 23.53 -9.95
C LEU A 63 13.11 24.36 -8.88
N GLU A 64 12.41 25.42 -9.27
CA GLU A 64 11.77 26.34 -8.32
C GLU A 64 10.68 25.67 -7.49
N ASN A 65 9.83 24.82 -8.10
CA ASN A 65 8.84 24.00 -7.40
C ASN A 65 9.48 23.07 -6.37
N TYR A 66 10.61 22.45 -6.68
CA TYR A 66 11.36 21.59 -5.75
C TYR A 66 11.90 22.40 -4.58
N ARG A 67 12.50 23.58 -4.85
CA ARG A 67 13.00 24.46 -3.80
C ARG A 67 11.87 24.91 -2.89
N GLU A 68 10.73 25.32 -3.45
CA GLU A 68 9.56 25.69 -2.67
C GLU A 68 9.12 24.53 -1.77
N TRP A 69 8.99 23.30 -2.32
CA TRP A 69 8.55 22.14 -1.56
C TRP A 69 9.47 21.85 -0.36
N PHE A 70 10.79 21.88 -0.54
CA PHE A 70 11.75 21.66 0.54
C PHE A 70 11.81 22.79 1.57
N SER A 71 11.38 23.98 1.23
CA SER A 71 11.43 25.18 2.10
C SER A 71 10.12 25.44 2.86
N ARG A 72 9.02 24.77 2.50
CA ARG A 72 7.73 24.94 3.19
C ARG A 72 7.76 24.28 4.57
N ASP A 73 7.21 24.97 5.56
CA ASP A 73 7.17 24.50 6.95
C ASP A 73 6.31 23.26 7.13
N ASP A 74 5.25 23.12 6.33
CA ASP A 74 4.30 22.00 6.40
C ASP A 74 4.78 20.72 5.72
N THR A 75 5.77 20.80 4.84
CA THR A 75 6.30 19.63 4.08
C THR A 75 6.72 18.50 5.01
N TRP A 76 7.45 18.81 6.07
CA TRP A 76 7.94 17.78 6.99
C TRP A 76 6.85 17.14 7.83
N THR A 77 5.77 17.88 8.13
CA THR A 77 4.56 17.32 8.73
C THR A 77 3.87 16.34 7.79
N ILE A 78 3.72 16.71 6.53
CA ILE A 78 3.11 15.85 5.49
C ILE A 78 3.94 14.59 5.24
N VAL A 79 5.25 14.73 5.14
CA VAL A 79 6.18 13.59 5.04
C VAL A 79 6.09 12.70 6.28
N GLY A 80 6.10 13.30 7.48
CA GLY A 80 5.94 12.59 8.75
C GLY A 80 4.64 11.78 8.81
N ASN A 81 3.51 12.40 8.47
CA ASN A 81 2.22 11.71 8.39
C ASN A 81 2.25 10.54 7.41
N THR A 82 2.84 10.75 6.23
CA THR A 82 2.96 9.70 5.20
C THR A 82 3.79 8.52 5.71
N VAL A 83 4.92 8.80 6.37
CA VAL A 83 5.81 7.76 6.92
C VAL A 83 5.14 7.01 8.05
N VAL A 84 4.58 7.71 9.03
CA VAL A 84 3.90 7.10 10.19
C VAL A 84 2.72 6.24 9.74
N PHE A 85 1.86 6.79 8.87
CA PHE A 85 0.74 6.06 8.30
C PHE A 85 1.20 4.81 7.55
N THR A 86 2.18 4.93 6.68
CA THR A 86 2.69 3.82 5.84
C THR A 86 3.32 2.73 6.70
N ILE A 87 4.16 3.09 7.67
CA ILE A 87 4.77 2.11 8.58
C ILE A 87 3.69 1.38 9.38
N ALA A 88 2.73 2.12 9.95
CA ALA A 88 1.63 1.52 10.69
C ALA A 88 0.78 0.60 9.81
N ALA A 89 0.48 1.01 8.58
CA ALA A 89 -0.27 0.21 7.60
C ALA A 89 0.47 -1.07 7.22
N VAL A 90 1.77 -0.98 6.90
CA VAL A 90 2.57 -2.14 6.50
C VAL A 90 2.75 -3.10 7.68
N VAL A 91 3.27 -2.61 8.80
CA VAL A 91 3.53 -3.46 9.98
C VAL A 91 2.23 -4.04 10.53
N GLY A 92 1.19 -3.21 10.63
CA GLY A 92 -0.13 -3.64 11.10
C GLY A 92 -0.73 -4.74 10.19
N SER A 93 -0.71 -4.55 8.88
CA SER A 93 -1.23 -5.54 7.92
C SER A 93 -0.43 -6.85 7.95
N LEU A 94 0.89 -6.80 8.03
CA LEU A 94 1.73 -7.99 8.07
C LEU A 94 1.55 -8.76 9.38
N VAL A 95 1.60 -8.07 10.52
CA VAL A 95 1.51 -8.71 11.84
C VAL A 95 0.10 -9.23 12.10
N LEU A 96 -0.93 -8.40 11.93
CA LEU A 96 -2.31 -8.80 12.18
C LEU A 96 -2.82 -9.79 11.13
N GLY A 97 -2.43 -9.61 9.85
CA GLY A 97 -2.76 -10.53 8.78
C GLY A 97 -2.21 -11.92 9.01
N LEU A 98 -0.92 -12.04 9.40
CA LEU A 98 -0.30 -13.31 9.75
C LEU A 98 -0.94 -13.92 11.01
N ALA A 99 -1.18 -13.13 12.05
CA ALA A 99 -1.80 -13.60 13.28
C ALA A 99 -3.20 -14.20 13.02
N LEU A 100 -4.04 -13.50 12.25
CA LEU A 100 -5.37 -13.98 11.84
C LEU A 100 -5.27 -15.23 10.95
N ALA A 101 -4.32 -15.27 10.02
CA ALA A 101 -4.11 -16.42 9.15
C ALA A 101 -3.73 -17.66 9.97
N MET A 102 -2.80 -17.55 10.92
CA MET A 102 -2.42 -18.65 11.82
C MET A 102 -3.57 -19.10 12.73
N LEU A 103 -4.43 -18.16 13.17
CA LEU A 103 -5.58 -18.49 14.00
C LEU A 103 -6.63 -19.27 13.20
N LEU A 104 -6.88 -18.92 11.94
CA LEU A 104 -7.92 -19.48 11.07
C LEU A 104 -7.41 -20.57 10.11
N ASP A 105 -6.13 -20.93 10.19
CA ASP A 105 -5.59 -22.10 9.46
C ASP A 105 -6.08 -23.42 10.07
N ARG A 106 -6.49 -23.40 11.33
CA ARG A 106 -7.02 -24.56 12.03
C ARG A 106 -8.39 -24.97 11.51
N ALA A 107 -8.74 -26.25 11.72
CA ALA A 107 -10.04 -26.81 11.37
C ALA A 107 -11.13 -26.34 12.36
N LEU A 108 -11.62 -25.12 12.19
CA LEU A 108 -12.69 -24.54 13.01
C LEU A 108 -14.05 -24.66 12.29
N ARG A 109 -15.11 -24.95 13.05
CA ARG A 109 -16.49 -24.88 12.49
C ARG A 109 -16.81 -23.43 12.10
N GLY A 110 -17.35 -23.22 10.90
CA GLY A 110 -17.69 -21.88 10.40
C GLY A 110 -16.50 -21.06 9.86
N ARG A 111 -15.27 -21.65 9.77
CA ARG A 111 -14.07 -20.92 9.32
C ARG A 111 -14.24 -20.18 8.00
N ASN A 112 -14.98 -20.75 7.04
CA ASN A 112 -15.19 -20.12 5.74
C ASN A 112 -16.03 -18.85 5.85
N PHE A 113 -17.03 -18.82 6.71
CA PHE A 113 -17.81 -17.62 6.99
C PHE A 113 -16.92 -16.51 7.62
N VAL A 114 -16.12 -16.86 8.64
CA VAL A 114 -15.21 -15.90 9.29
C VAL A 114 -14.16 -15.38 8.31
N ARG A 115 -13.61 -16.24 7.44
CA ARG A 115 -12.67 -15.84 6.38
C ARG A 115 -13.30 -14.84 5.42
N SER A 116 -14.54 -15.10 4.97
CA SER A 116 -15.27 -14.18 4.11
C SER A 116 -15.57 -12.87 4.80
N ALA A 117 -15.96 -12.88 6.08
CA ALA A 117 -16.24 -11.67 6.85
C ALA A 117 -14.99 -10.78 7.05
N ILE A 118 -13.80 -11.38 7.26
CA ILE A 118 -12.53 -10.64 7.37
C ILE A 118 -12.11 -10.06 6.01
N PHE A 119 -12.41 -10.73 4.92
CA PHE A 119 -12.06 -10.27 3.57
C PHE A 119 -13.05 -9.24 3.01
N ALA A 120 -14.33 -9.30 3.42
CA ALA A 120 -15.39 -8.45 2.88
C ALA A 120 -15.06 -6.94 2.89
N PRO A 121 -14.48 -6.35 3.95
CA PRO A 121 -14.13 -4.93 3.96
C PRO A 121 -13.17 -4.51 2.84
N PHE A 122 -12.29 -5.39 2.41
CA PHE A 122 -11.33 -5.10 1.35
C PHE A 122 -12.01 -4.80 0.00
N VAL A 123 -13.14 -5.43 -0.28
CA VAL A 123 -13.89 -5.27 -1.54
C VAL A 123 -14.72 -3.97 -1.57
N ILE A 124 -15.04 -3.42 -0.39
CA ILE A 124 -15.84 -2.20 -0.27
C ILE A 124 -14.97 -0.98 -0.61
N SER A 125 -15.56 0.04 -1.26
CA SER A 125 -14.82 1.26 -1.57
C SER A 125 -14.35 1.98 -0.29
N GLY A 126 -13.14 2.56 -0.31
CA GLY A 126 -12.59 3.26 0.85
C GLY A 126 -13.41 4.47 1.24
N ALA A 127 -14.04 5.16 0.29
CA ALA A 127 -14.93 6.28 0.57
C ALA A 127 -16.16 5.85 1.38
N ALA A 128 -16.81 4.73 1.01
CA ALA A 128 -17.96 4.20 1.74
C ALA A 128 -17.58 3.77 3.18
N ILE A 129 -16.43 3.13 3.33
CA ILE A 129 -15.88 2.78 4.64
C ILE A 129 -15.54 4.05 5.44
N GLY A 130 -14.93 5.06 4.81
CA GLY A 130 -14.65 6.34 5.44
C GLY A 130 -15.92 6.99 6.03
N ILE A 131 -17.03 7.03 5.26
CA ILE A 131 -18.32 7.54 5.75
C ILE A 131 -18.83 6.72 6.95
N ALA A 132 -18.78 5.38 6.86
CA ALA A 132 -19.23 4.53 7.96
C ALA A 132 -18.39 4.76 9.23
N PHE A 133 -17.09 4.91 9.09
CA PHE A 133 -16.19 5.13 10.21
C PHE A 133 -16.27 6.55 10.78
N GLN A 134 -16.74 7.54 10.02
CA GLN A 134 -17.09 8.86 10.59
C GLN A 134 -18.14 8.71 11.69
N PHE A 135 -19.16 7.89 11.51
CA PHE A 135 -20.14 7.59 12.55
C PHE A 135 -19.56 6.77 13.70
N VAL A 136 -18.66 5.84 13.43
CA VAL A 136 -18.00 5.03 14.47
C VAL A 136 -17.17 5.88 15.42
N PHE A 137 -16.45 6.88 14.89
CA PHE A 137 -15.56 7.76 15.64
C PHE A 137 -16.18 9.12 15.99
N ASP A 138 -17.49 9.31 15.78
CA ASP A 138 -18.15 10.59 16.13
C ASP A 138 -18.00 10.89 17.62
N PRO A 139 -17.58 12.12 18.00
CA PRO A 139 -17.30 12.48 19.38
C PRO A 139 -18.57 12.61 20.26
N ASN A 140 -19.78 12.66 19.67
CA ASN A 140 -21.02 12.86 20.41
C ASN A 140 -21.88 11.60 20.55
N PHE A 141 -21.88 10.76 19.49
CA PHE A 141 -22.76 9.58 19.42
C PHE A 141 -22.06 8.36 18.81
N GLY A 142 -20.73 8.41 18.67
CA GLY A 142 -19.94 7.35 18.05
C GLY A 142 -19.81 6.11 18.93
N LEU A 143 -19.70 4.95 18.28
CA LEU A 143 -19.50 3.66 18.94
C LEU A 143 -18.25 3.66 19.83
N VAL A 144 -17.16 4.27 19.36
CA VAL A 144 -15.89 4.35 20.12
C VAL A 144 -16.07 5.15 21.39
N GLN A 145 -16.78 6.26 21.33
CA GLN A 145 -17.10 7.08 22.50
C GLN A 145 -17.93 6.28 23.53
N ASP A 146 -19.01 5.61 23.11
CA ASP A 146 -19.86 4.82 23.99
C ASP A 146 -19.07 3.70 24.69
N LEU A 147 -18.22 3.00 23.95
CA LEU A 147 -17.37 1.94 24.50
C LEU A 147 -16.36 2.47 25.52
N LEU A 148 -15.71 3.60 25.24
CA LEU A 148 -14.75 4.23 26.16
C LEU A 148 -15.45 4.73 27.44
N HIS A 149 -16.60 5.35 27.30
CA HIS A 149 -17.42 5.79 28.44
C HIS A 149 -17.82 4.64 29.36
N ARG A 150 -18.20 3.49 28.82
CA ARG A 150 -18.58 2.30 29.63
C ARG A 150 -17.43 1.75 30.47
N VAL A 151 -16.16 1.97 30.05
CA VAL A 151 -14.98 1.59 30.84
C VAL A 151 -14.41 2.76 31.66
N GLY A 152 -15.12 3.90 31.74
CA GLY A 152 -14.72 5.05 32.54
C GLY A 152 -13.63 5.93 31.89
N LEU A 153 -13.40 5.80 30.57
CA LEU A 153 -12.42 6.59 29.83
C LEU A 153 -13.13 7.71 29.05
N THR A 154 -12.46 8.86 28.93
CA THR A 154 -12.90 9.95 28.06
C THR A 154 -12.45 9.66 26.62
N SER A 155 -13.35 9.91 25.65
CA SER A 155 -12.99 9.78 24.23
C SER A 155 -12.01 10.87 23.82
N PRO A 156 -10.93 10.52 23.09
CA PRO A 156 -10.08 11.52 22.45
C PRO A 156 -10.88 12.32 21.42
N ASP A 157 -10.40 13.52 21.11
CA ASP A 157 -10.94 14.32 20.02
C ASP A 157 -10.32 13.90 18.68
N PHE A 158 -10.97 12.93 18.02
CA PHE A 158 -10.51 12.37 16.76
C PHE A 158 -10.55 13.35 15.58
N TYR A 159 -11.25 14.48 15.72
CA TYR A 159 -11.44 15.42 14.61
C TYR A 159 -10.69 16.74 14.79
N GLN A 160 -10.19 17.04 15.99
CA GLN A 160 -9.47 18.29 16.25
C GLN A 160 -8.00 18.07 16.64
N ASP A 161 -7.64 16.89 17.13
CA ASP A 161 -6.25 16.54 17.41
C ASP A 161 -5.62 15.82 16.20
N PRO A 162 -4.52 16.33 15.61
CA PRO A 162 -3.85 15.73 14.45
C PRO A 162 -3.40 14.27 14.66
N HIS A 163 -2.91 13.95 15.86
CA HIS A 163 -2.42 12.60 16.16
C HIS A 163 -3.57 11.59 16.25
N TRP A 164 -4.66 11.97 16.90
CA TRP A 164 -5.85 11.13 16.99
C TRP A 164 -6.57 11.01 15.65
N ALA A 165 -6.58 12.07 14.85
CA ALA A 165 -7.12 12.03 13.49
C ALA A 165 -6.32 11.07 12.60
N LEU A 166 -4.98 11.13 12.63
CA LEU A 166 -4.13 10.22 11.88
C LEU A 166 -4.27 8.77 12.36
N PHE A 167 -4.40 8.55 13.67
CA PHE A 167 -4.69 7.25 14.25
C PHE A 167 -6.03 6.70 13.74
N MET A 168 -7.10 7.50 13.79
CA MET A 168 -8.43 7.14 13.30
C MET A 168 -8.40 6.70 11.83
N VAL A 169 -7.77 7.48 10.97
CA VAL A 169 -7.59 7.16 9.53
C VAL A 169 -6.79 5.87 9.36
N THR A 170 -5.73 5.70 10.15
CA THR A 170 -4.86 4.51 10.08
C THR A 170 -5.61 3.24 10.49
N VAL A 171 -6.38 3.29 11.58
CA VAL A 171 -7.20 2.14 12.03
C VAL A 171 -8.26 1.78 11.00
N THR A 172 -8.90 2.78 10.41
CA THR A 172 -9.90 2.59 9.34
C THR A 172 -9.27 1.92 8.12
N TYR A 173 -8.10 2.39 7.70
CA TYR A 173 -7.35 1.80 6.60
C TYR A 173 -6.93 0.35 6.90
N LEU A 174 -6.39 0.09 8.09
CA LEU A 174 -5.98 -1.24 8.51
C LEU A 174 -7.18 -2.20 8.52
N TRP A 175 -8.28 -1.81 9.11
CA TRP A 175 -9.49 -2.64 9.14
C TRP A 175 -9.97 -3.00 7.73
N LYS A 176 -9.96 -2.04 6.81
CA LYS A 176 -10.34 -2.26 5.41
C LYS A 176 -9.39 -3.25 4.71
N ASN A 177 -8.09 -3.06 4.88
CA ASN A 177 -7.08 -3.75 4.05
C ASN A 177 -6.52 -5.03 4.70
N LEU A 178 -6.84 -5.29 5.98
CA LEU A 178 -6.37 -6.44 6.73
C LEU A 178 -6.71 -7.78 6.05
N GLY A 179 -7.90 -7.86 5.45
CA GLY A 179 -8.38 -9.05 4.74
C GLY A 179 -7.49 -9.47 3.58
N TYR A 180 -6.86 -8.54 2.89
CA TYR A 180 -5.92 -8.82 1.81
C TYR A 180 -4.67 -9.58 2.32
N ALA A 181 -4.00 -9.03 3.32
CA ALA A 181 -2.82 -9.66 3.90
C ALA A 181 -3.17 -11.02 4.55
N PHE A 182 -4.31 -11.09 5.23
CA PHE A 182 -4.82 -12.31 5.83
C PHE A 182 -5.01 -13.45 4.81
N VAL A 183 -5.66 -13.19 3.66
CA VAL A 183 -5.93 -14.23 2.65
C VAL A 183 -4.64 -14.71 2.00
N ILE A 184 -3.71 -13.82 1.69
CA ILE A 184 -2.42 -14.18 1.10
C ILE A 184 -1.59 -15.03 2.07
N TYR A 185 -1.51 -14.65 3.36
CA TYR A 185 -0.83 -15.46 4.36
C TYR A 185 -1.51 -16.81 4.59
N LEU A 186 -2.84 -16.84 4.58
CA LEU A 186 -3.58 -18.09 4.74
C LEU A 186 -3.29 -19.06 3.59
N ALA A 187 -3.21 -18.58 2.35
CA ALA A 187 -2.83 -19.38 1.20
C ALA A 187 -1.37 -19.88 1.32
N ALA A 188 -0.46 -19.02 1.77
CA ALA A 188 0.93 -19.38 1.99
C ALA A 188 1.10 -20.44 3.08
N LEU A 189 0.35 -20.34 4.19
CA LEU A 189 0.35 -21.35 5.27
C LEU A 189 -0.08 -22.74 4.79
N GLN A 190 -1.05 -22.80 3.87
CA GLN A 190 -1.49 -24.08 3.28
C GLN A 190 -0.45 -24.72 2.36
N GLY A 191 0.51 -23.93 1.85
CA GLY A 191 1.66 -24.39 1.05
C GLY A 191 2.90 -24.80 1.87
N VAL A 192 2.87 -24.61 3.19
CA VAL A 192 3.98 -24.99 4.07
C VAL A 192 4.17 -26.50 4.08
N ARG A 193 5.42 -26.95 3.94
CA ARG A 193 5.77 -28.37 3.91
C ARG A 193 5.45 -29.04 5.25
N LYS A 194 4.57 -30.03 5.23
CA LYS A 194 4.17 -30.75 6.43
C LYS A 194 5.32 -31.50 7.07
N GLU A 195 6.23 -32.04 6.26
CA GLU A 195 7.41 -32.80 6.71
C GLU A 195 8.30 -31.99 7.65
N LEU A 196 8.43 -30.66 7.40
CA LEU A 196 9.21 -29.78 8.27
C LEU A 196 8.50 -29.50 9.60
N MET A 197 7.18 -29.47 9.60
CA MET A 197 6.39 -29.31 10.81
C MET A 197 6.44 -30.60 11.66
N GLU A 198 6.32 -31.75 11.01
CA GLU A 198 6.44 -33.09 11.68
C GLU A 198 7.85 -33.31 12.24
N ALA A 199 8.91 -32.94 11.52
CA ALA A 199 10.28 -32.98 12.00
C ALA A 199 10.46 -32.13 13.27
N ALA A 200 9.91 -30.90 13.29
CA ALA A 200 9.95 -30.04 14.47
C ALA A 200 9.20 -30.66 15.68
N GLU A 201 8.11 -31.41 15.44
CA GLU A 201 7.38 -32.14 16.49
C GLU A 201 8.21 -33.32 17.03
N ILE A 202 8.88 -34.06 16.14
CA ILE A 202 9.80 -35.16 16.55
C ILE A 202 10.95 -34.61 17.39
N ASP A 203 11.51 -33.46 17.04
CA ASP A 203 12.55 -32.77 17.80
C ASP A 203 12.03 -32.11 19.09
N ARG A 204 10.74 -32.27 19.43
CA ARG A 204 10.06 -31.62 20.55
C ARG A 204 10.28 -30.10 20.60
N ALA A 205 10.37 -29.46 19.46
CA ALA A 205 10.51 -28.02 19.37
C ALA A 205 9.26 -27.29 19.91
N GLY A 206 9.46 -26.36 20.82
CA GLY A 206 8.36 -25.56 21.37
C GLY A 206 7.71 -24.69 20.27
N ARG A 207 6.43 -24.34 20.44
CA ARG A 207 5.63 -23.57 19.46
C ARG A 207 6.33 -22.32 18.95
N TRP A 208 7.02 -21.57 19.82
CA TRP A 208 7.75 -20.37 19.43
C TRP A 208 8.98 -20.68 18.57
N ILE A 209 9.69 -21.77 18.86
CA ILE A 209 10.85 -22.21 18.08
C ILE A 209 10.39 -22.65 16.69
N THR A 210 9.32 -23.46 16.61
CA THR A 210 8.72 -23.90 15.35
C THR A 210 8.26 -22.69 14.51
N PHE A 211 7.56 -21.72 15.13
CA PHE A 211 7.16 -20.50 14.45
C PHE A 211 8.36 -19.75 13.87
N ARG A 212 9.38 -19.46 14.71
CA ARG A 212 10.49 -18.60 14.31
C ARG A 212 11.48 -19.27 13.36
N LYS A 213 11.77 -20.59 13.57
CA LYS A 213 12.81 -21.32 12.82
C LYS A 213 12.27 -22.11 11.65
N VAL A 214 11.01 -22.49 11.64
CA VAL A 214 10.41 -23.32 10.59
C VAL A 214 9.40 -22.54 9.77
N LEU A 215 8.37 -21.97 10.41
CA LEU A 215 7.26 -21.34 9.71
C LEU A 215 7.64 -20.00 9.09
N LEU A 216 8.19 -19.08 9.89
CA LEU A 216 8.52 -17.73 9.46
C LEU A 216 9.52 -17.69 8.27
N PRO A 217 10.58 -18.52 8.22
CA PRO A 217 11.46 -18.60 7.05
C PRO A 217 10.75 -19.06 5.77
N GLN A 218 9.79 -19.98 5.86
CA GLN A 218 9.01 -20.42 4.69
C GLN A 218 8.03 -19.36 4.19
N LEU A 219 7.60 -18.44 5.06
CA LEU A 219 6.72 -17.33 4.69
C LEU A 219 7.49 -16.09 4.20
N ARG A 220 8.83 -16.09 4.21
CA ARG A 220 9.64 -14.94 3.76
C ARG A 220 9.25 -14.40 2.37
N PRO A 221 9.10 -15.24 1.32
CA PRO A 221 8.73 -14.74 0.00
C PRO A 221 7.35 -14.07 0.01
N THR A 222 6.40 -14.65 0.73
CA THR A 222 5.05 -14.08 0.89
C THR A 222 5.06 -12.78 1.68
N THR A 223 5.83 -12.73 2.77
CA THR A 223 5.98 -11.52 3.58
C THR A 223 6.62 -10.39 2.78
N PHE A 224 7.62 -10.72 1.96
CA PHE A 224 8.26 -9.77 1.06
C PHE A 224 7.27 -9.24 0.02
N PHE A 225 6.54 -10.12 -0.68
CA PHE A 225 5.50 -9.73 -1.63
C PHE A 225 4.46 -8.80 -0.98
N LEU A 226 3.96 -9.19 0.20
CA LEU A 226 3.02 -8.36 0.95
C LEU A 226 3.62 -7.04 1.40
N SER A 227 4.89 -7.01 1.80
CA SER A 227 5.54 -5.75 2.21
C SER A 227 5.58 -4.74 1.08
N ILE A 228 5.86 -5.16 -0.15
CA ILE A 228 5.85 -4.30 -1.34
C ILE A 228 4.43 -3.87 -1.68
N THR A 229 3.50 -4.81 -1.79
CA THR A 229 2.13 -4.50 -2.24
C THR A 229 1.37 -3.65 -1.24
N VAL A 230 1.50 -3.91 0.06
CA VAL A 230 0.89 -3.08 1.11
C VAL A 230 1.55 -1.70 1.18
N LEU A 231 2.88 -1.61 1.01
CA LEU A 231 3.60 -0.33 0.92
C LEU A 231 3.04 0.53 -0.22
N LEU A 232 2.96 -0.03 -1.43
CA LEU A 232 2.43 0.68 -2.60
C LEU A 232 0.98 1.14 -2.38
N ASN A 233 0.13 0.26 -1.86
CA ASN A 233 -1.28 0.57 -1.60
C ASN A 233 -1.44 1.64 -0.49
N SER A 234 -0.63 1.59 0.57
CA SER A 234 -0.71 2.55 1.68
C SER A 234 -0.27 3.95 1.25
N LEU A 235 0.76 4.06 0.40
CA LEU A 235 1.22 5.34 -0.12
C LEU A 235 0.23 5.98 -1.11
N GLN A 236 -0.69 5.20 -1.67
CA GLN A 236 -1.75 5.69 -2.57
C GLN A 236 -3.08 5.97 -1.85
N VAL A 237 -3.10 5.94 -0.51
CA VAL A 237 -4.32 6.23 0.24
C VAL A 237 -4.77 7.67 0.03
N PHE A 238 -5.97 7.81 -0.52
CA PHE A 238 -6.59 9.11 -0.79
C PHE A 238 -8.03 9.16 -0.29
N ASP A 239 -8.84 8.20 -0.66
CA ASP A 239 -10.29 8.17 -0.49
C ASP A 239 -10.74 8.25 0.98
N ILE A 240 -10.10 7.50 1.86
CA ILE A 240 -10.37 7.50 3.30
C ILE A 240 -10.03 8.87 3.91
N ILE A 241 -8.85 9.43 3.59
CA ILE A 241 -8.42 10.74 4.08
C ILE A 241 -9.37 11.84 3.58
N ASN A 242 -9.67 11.81 2.28
CA ASN A 242 -10.53 12.82 1.66
C ASN A 242 -11.94 12.84 2.26
N VAL A 243 -12.49 11.68 2.62
CA VAL A 243 -13.83 11.57 3.19
C VAL A 243 -13.82 11.88 4.69
N MET A 244 -12.90 11.29 5.45
CA MET A 244 -12.94 11.37 6.92
C MET A 244 -12.45 12.72 7.46
N THR A 245 -11.37 13.26 6.93
CA THR A 245 -10.67 14.40 7.54
C THR A 245 -10.38 15.53 6.57
N ARG A 246 -10.44 15.29 5.26
CA ARG A 246 -10.06 16.25 4.22
C ARG A 246 -8.64 16.82 4.41
N GLY A 247 -7.72 16.00 4.93
CA GLY A 247 -6.35 16.40 5.25
C GLY A 247 -6.14 17.04 6.62
N GLY A 248 -7.24 17.53 7.27
CA GLY A 248 -7.19 18.16 8.59
C GLY A 248 -7.05 17.16 9.75
N PRO A 249 -7.14 17.63 10.99
CA PRO A 249 -7.33 19.01 11.43
C PRO A 249 -6.06 19.87 11.38
N LEU A 250 -6.18 21.16 11.74
CA LEU A 250 -5.10 22.14 11.83
C LEU A 250 -4.26 22.26 10.53
N GLY A 251 -4.95 22.29 9.39
CA GLY A 251 -4.33 22.34 8.07
C GLY A 251 -3.92 20.97 7.57
N ASN A 252 -2.84 20.37 8.06
CA ASN A 252 -2.20 19.19 7.49
C ASN A 252 -2.14 17.98 8.44
N GLY A 253 -3.05 17.88 9.44
CA GLY A 253 -3.01 16.85 10.48
C GLY A 253 -3.06 15.40 9.97
N THR A 254 -3.72 15.15 8.84
CA THR A 254 -3.76 13.84 8.17
C THR A 254 -3.35 13.91 6.70
N THR A 255 -2.87 15.06 6.24
CA THR A 255 -2.39 15.20 4.87
C THR A 255 -1.21 14.28 4.62
N THR A 256 -1.34 13.40 3.63
CA THR A 256 -0.26 12.58 3.08
C THR A 256 0.26 13.19 1.78
N MET A 257 1.40 12.74 1.29
CA MET A 257 1.94 13.24 0.01
C MET A 257 0.97 13.05 -1.16
N VAL A 258 0.25 11.93 -1.22
CA VAL A 258 -0.78 11.73 -2.26
C VAL A 258 -1.94 12.70 -2.10
N PHE A 259 -2.38 12.97 -0.87
CA PHE A 259 -3.42 13.95 -0.63
C PHE A 259 -2.94 15.38 -0.99
N GLN A 260 -1.68 15.72 -0.71
CA GLN A 260 -1.06 16.98 -1.14
C GLN A 260 -1.03 17.12 -2.67
N VAL A 261 -0.70 16.04 -3.41
CA VAL A 261 -0.78 16.06 -4.88
C VAL A 261 -2.18 16.45 -5.36
N TYR A 262 -3.21 15.86 -4.79
CA TYR A 262 -4.60 16.19 -5.12
C TYR A 262 -4.94 17.63 -4.76
N GLU A 263 -4.59 18.06 -3.56
CA GLU A 263 -4.91 19.42 -3.08
C GLU A 263 -4.24 20.50 -3.92
N GLU A 264 -2.95 20.35 -4.18
CA GLU A 264 -2.21 21.33 -4.98
C GLU A 264 -2.67 21.32 -6.45
N THR A 265 -2.91 20.15 -7.04
CA THR A 265 -3.30 20.05 -8.44
C THR A 265 -4.73 20.52 -8.69
N PHE A 266 -5.71 20.02 -7.89
CA PHE A 266 -7.13 20.17 -8.24
C PHE A 266 -7.86 21.21 -7.39
N ARG A 267 -7.41 21.52 -6.17
CA ARG A 267 -8.02 22.54 -5.30
C ARG A 267 -7.32 23.88 -5.42
N ASN A 268 -5.99 23.87 -5.45
CA ASN A 268 -5.15 25.06 -5.55
C ASN A 268 -4.79 25.39 -7.01
N PHE A 269 -5.14 24.50 -7.95
CA PHE A 269 -4.86 24.62 -9.40
C PHE A 269 -3.37 24.71 -9.76
N ARG A 270 -2.46 24.37 -8.85
CA ARG A 270 -1.00 24.41 -9.03
C ARG A 270 -0.49 23.07 -9.56
N ALA A 271 -0.86 22.72 -10.80
CA ALA A 271 -0.57 21.41 -11.37
C ALA A 271 0.94 21.12 -11.52
N GLY A 272 1.77 22.11 -11.83
CA GLY A 272 3.22 21.97 -11.86
C GLY A 272 3.81 21.62 -10.50
N TYR A 273 3.32 22.26 -9.43
CA TYR A 273 3.73 21.94 -8.07
C TYR A 273 3.22 20.55 -7.62
N GLY A 274 1.96 20.21 -7.93
CA GLY A 274 1.43 18.87 -7.69
C GLY A 274 2.23 17.78 -8.40
N ALA A 275 2.66 18.04 -9.65
CA ALA A 275 3.53 17.15 -10.40
C ALA A 275 4.91 16.98 -9.74
N THR A 276 5.43 18.02 -9.08
CA THR A 276 6.67 17.94 -8.30
C THR A 276 6.52 17.01 -7.11
N VAL A 277 5.46 17.16 -6.32
CA VAL A 277 5.19 16.26 -5.17
C VAL A 277 5.03 14.81 -5.63
N ALA A 278 4.28 14.58 -6.71
CA ALA A 278 4.11 13.24 -7.30
C ALA A 278 5.43 12.65 -7.78
N THR A 279 6.31 13.46 -8.39
CA THR A 279 7.64 13.04 -8.85
C THR A 279 8.54 12.65 -7.67
N ILE A 280 8.57 13.45 -6.60
CA ILE A 280 9.34 13.14 -5.39
C ILE A 280 8.85 11.83 -4.76
N MET A 281 7.54 11.67 -4.63
CA MET A 281 6.93 10.44 -4.10
C MET A 281 7.28 9.22 -4.95
N PHE A 282 7.22 9.36 -6.29
CA PHE A 282 7.61 8.28 -7.21
C PHE A 282 9.07 7.88 -7.05
N LEU A 283 9.99 8.86 -6.95
CA LEU A 283 11.42 8.58 -6.78
C LEU A 283 11.70 7.89 -5.43
N VAL A 284 11.06 8.33 -4.35
CA VAL A 284 11.16 7.67 -3.04
C VAL A 284 10.67 6.23 -3.11
N LEU A 285 9.50 5.99 -3.73
CA LEU A 285 8.96 4.66 -3.95
C LEU A 285 9.91 3.77 -4.75
N LEU A 286 10.45 4.31 -5.84
CA LEU A 286 11.39 3.58 -6.70
C LEU A 286 12.62 3.15 -5.91
N ILE A 287 13.21 4.05 -5.11
CA ILE A 287 14.37 3.75 -4.27
C ILE A 287 14.03 2.66 -3.25
N ILE A 288 12.93 2.79 -2.52
CA ILE A 288 12.50 1.81 -1.52
C ILE A 288 12.31 0.43 -2.18
N THR A 289 11.62 0.38 -3.32
CA THR A 289 11.35 -0.88 -4.03
C THR A 289 12.65 -1.53 -4.52
N LEU A 290 13.56 -0.74 -5.09
CA LEU A 290 14.88 -1.25 -5.53
C LEU A 290 15.70 -1.79 -4.36
N LEU A 291 15.67 -1.13 -3.21
CA LEU A 291 16.33 -1.61 -2.01
C LEU A 291 15.71 -2.91 -1.50
N GLN A 292 14.38 -3.02 -1.48
CA GLN A 292 13.68 -4.24 -1.08
C GLN A 292 14.04 -5.42 -1.99
N VAL A 293 14.02 -5.24 -3.32
CA VAL A 293 14.39 -6.29 -4.29
C VAL A 293 15.84 -6.72 -4.08
N ARG A 294 16.76 -5.77 -3.91
CA ARG A 294 18.18 -6.08 -3.66
C ARG A 294 18.44 -6.88 -2.38
N ILE A 295 17.66 -6.62 -1.32
CA ILE A 295 17.78 -7.38 -0.07
C ILE A 295 17.34 -8.82 -0.29
N MET A 296 16.25 -9.05 -1.02
CA MET A 296 15.74 -10.40 -1.27
C MET A 296 16.69 -11.21 -2.15
N ASP A 297 17.22 -10.65 -3.23
CA ASP A 297 18.17 -11.36 -4.11
C ASP A 297 19.44 -11.82 -3.38
N ARG A 298 19.85 -11.11 -2.34
CA ARG A 298 20.98 -11.50 -1.50
C ARG A 298 20.68 -12.66 -0.54
N ASP A 299 19.44 -12.76 -0.09
CA ASP A 299 19.03 -13.85 0.81
C ASP A 299 18.83 -15.17 0.05
N ASP A 300 18.40 -15.13 -1.21
CA ASP A 300 18.25 -16.32 -2.08
C ASP A 300 19.60 -16.92 -2.53
N GLN A 301 20.68 -16.15 -2.43
CA GLN A 301 22.04 -16.59 -2.77
C GLN A 301 22.82 -17.19 -1.58
N ARG A 302 22.25 -17.19 -0.39
CA ARG A 302 22.81 -17.77 0.85
C ARG A 302 22.09 -19.04 1.27
#